data_6d2d7a7e8893f4f81bac9108738ee7d8
#
_entry.id   6d2d7a7e8893f4f81bac9108738ee7d8
#
_cell.length_a   1.000
_cell.length_b   1.000
_cell.length_c   1.000
_cell.angle_alpha   90.00
_cell.angle_beta   90.00
_cell.angle_gamma   90.00
#
_symmetry.space_group_name_H-M   'P 1'
#
loop_
_entity.id
_entity.type
_entity.pdbx_description
1 polymer ?
#
loop_
_entity_poly.entity_id
_entity_poly.type
_entity_poly.pdbx_seq_one_letter_code
_entity_poly.pdbx_strand_id
1 'polypeptide(L)'
;MIVIDLFITEKCIRDSVGPNYDLDDAKVEDWIDTIISTIVAHGAKTEYQILIHVPASLTTLDVANITAKLNEFYQIHTTELKNELMVMKTQSLDALSKGVPIMIAALSLNYIIEDRLQGHDDIRYFEFIVKESMYIFGWVSMWKPIELLLYDRWPLNRKLKSYDKMILTPIQILPS
;
A
#
# COMPACT_ATOMS: atom_id res chain seq x y z
N MET A 1 -4.70 22.43 -9.33
CA MET A 1 -3.41 21.99 -9.90
C MET A 1 -2.34 22.17 -8.84
N ILE A 2 -1.59 21.13 -8.53
CA ILE A 2 -0.48 21.16 -7.55
C ILE A 2 0.80 20.99 -8.36
N VAL A 3 1.77 21.88 -8.11
CA VAL A 3 3.07 21.83 -8.75
C VAL A 3 4.05 21.16 -7.77
N ILE A 4 4.80 20.19 -8.24
CA ILE A 4 5.85 19.48 -7.48
C ILE A 4 7.17 19.88 -8.10
N ASP A 5 7.95 20.66 -7.37
CA ASP A 5 9.26 21.14 -7.80
C ASP A 5 10.35 20.18 -7.32
N LEU A 6 11.13 19.66 -8.25
CA LEU A 6 12.30 18.82 -7.99
C LEU A 6 13.55 19.51 -8.50
N PHE A 7 14.57 19.60 -7.68
CA PHE A 7 15.83 20.26 -8.02
C PHE A 7 16.94 19.22 -8.20
N ILE A 8 17.49 19.18 -9.40
CA ILE A 8 18.72 18.41 -9.67
C ILE A 8 19.91 19.32 -9.35
N THR A 9 20.69 18.93 -8.36
CA THR A 9 21.98 19.57 -8.05
C THR A 9 23.12 18.74 -8.62
N GLU A 10 24.27 19.35 -8.90
CA GLU A 10 25.48 18.64 -9.37
C GLU A 10 25.88 17.46 -8.47
N LYS A 11 25.53 17.51 -7.18
CA LYS A 11 25.74 16.41 -6.22
C LYS A 11 24.83 15.19 -6.44
N CYS A 12 23.78 15.32 -7.26
CA CYS A 12 22.89 14.21 -7.61
C CYS A 12 23.44 13.39 -8.79
N ILE A 13 24.51 13.89 -9.42
CA ILE A 13 25.18 13.25 -10.54
C ILE A 13 26.40 12.53 -9.95
N ARG A 14 26.42 11.22 -10.08
CA ARG A 14 27.59 10.42 -9.69
C ARG A 14 28.77 10.83 -10.58
N ASP A 15 29.95 11.03 -10.00
CA ASP A 15 31.17 11.35 -10.72
C ASP A 15 31.33 10.45 -11.95
N SER A 16 30.95 10.95 -13.11
CA SER A 16 31.10 10.23 -14.36
C SER A 16 32.31 10.72 -15.10
N VAL A 17 33.27 9.86 -15.20
CA VAL A 17 34.39 9.99 -16.16
C VAL A 17 33.83 9.51 -17.51
N GLY A 18 33.15 10.41 -18.26
CA GLY A 18 32.66 10.09 -19.61
C GLY A 18 31.33 10.78 -19.97
N PRO A 19 30.88 10.64 -21.22
CA PRO A 19 29.68 11.32 -21.72
C PRO A 19 28.35 10.75 -21.22
N ASN A 20 28.37 9.73 -20.36
CA ASN A 20 27.18 9.14 -19.75
C ASN A 20 27.11 9.53 -18.28
N TYR A 21 26.27 10.53 -17.98
CA TYR A 21 25.93 10.87 -16.60
C TYR A 21 25.03 9.78 -16.03
N ASP A 22 25.49 9.11 -14.98
CA ASP A 22 24.67 8.15 -14.24
C ASP A 22 24.07 8.86 -13.01
N LEU A 23 22.73 8.93 -12.97
CA LEU A 23 22.02 9.48 -11.82
C LEU A 23 22.16 8.52 -10.64
N ASP A 24 22.42 9.07 -9.46
CA ASP A 24 22.46 8.29 -8.24
C ASP A 24 21.05 7.73 -7.97
N ASP A 25 20.93 6.40 -7.99
CA ASP A 25 19.68 5.69 -7.80
C ASP A 25 18.98 6.07 -6.49
N ALA A 26 19.75 6.29 -5.41
CA ALA A 26 19.21 6.73 -4.12
C ALA A 26 18.53 8.11 -4.20
N LYS A 27 18.99 8.99 -5.07
CA LYS A 27 18.37 10.30 -5.27
C LYS A 27 17.11 10.24 -6.12
N VAL A 28 17.10 9.37 -7.12
CA VAL A 28 15.90 9.13 -7.94
C VAL A 28 14.80 8.52 -7.07
N GLU A 29 15.14 7.61 -6.17
CA GLU A 29 14.21 7.01 -5.21
C GLU A 29 13.61 8.07 -4.26
N ASP A 30 14.43 8.97 -3.71
CA ASP A 30 13.99 10.09 -2.84
C ASP A 30 13.00 11.02 -3.57
N TRP A 31 13.24 11.31 -4.86
CA TRP A 31 12.31 12.11 -5.66
C TRP A 31 10.98 11.39 -5.87
N ILE A 32 11.02 10.12 -6.23
CA ILE A 32 9.81 9.31 -6.41
C ILE A 32 9.01 9.27 -5.12
N ASP A 33 9.65 9.05 -3.98
CA ASP A 33 8.98 9.05 -2.69
C ASP A 33 8.36 10.41 -2.36
N THR A 34 9.04 11.51 -2.70
CA THR A 34 8.48 12.86 -2.55
C THR A 34 7.24 13.08 -3.42
N ILE A 35 7.28 12.67 -4.68
CA ILE A 35 6.15 12.75 -5.61
C ILE A 35 4.98 11.91 -5.07
N ILE A 36 5.25 10.65 -4.74
CA ILE A 36 4.23 9.71 -4.28
C ILE A 36 3.61 10.17 -2.97
N SER A 37 4.41 10.61 -1.99
CA SER A 37 3.89 11.12 -0.72
C SER A 37 3.01 12.35 -0.91
N THR A 38 3.36 13.24 -1.82
CA THR A 38 2.55 14.42 -2.18
C THR A 38 1.22 14.01 -2.81
N ILE A 39 1.24 13.06 -3.75
CA ILE A 39 0.01 12.55 -4.40
C ILE A 39 -0.86 11.81 -3.38
N VAL A 40 -0.25 11.04 -2.48
CA VAL A 40 -0.98 10.34 -1.40
C VAL A 40 -1.64 11.34 -0.46
N ALA A 41 -0.94 12.42 -0.09
CA ALA A 41 -1.47 13.42 0.83
C ALA A 41 -2.67 14.20 0.25
N HIS A 42 -2.59 14.59 -1.03
CA HIS A 42 -3.61 15.44 -1.66
C HIS A 42 -4.65 14.66 -2.48
N GLY A 43 -4.44 13.36 -2.71
CA GLY A 43 -5.34 12.45 -3.41
C GLY A 43 -5.16 12.41 -4.93
N ALA A 44 -5.30 11.21 -5.50
CA ALA A 44 -5.06 10.95 -6.93
C ALA A 44 -6.05 11.66 -7.90
N LYS A 45 -7.13 12.28 -7.40
CA LYS A 45 -8.09 13.02 -8.23
C LYS A 45 -7.62 14.44 -8.58
N THR A 46 -6.64 14.97 -7.85
CA THR A 46 -6.09 16.30 -8.08
C THR A 46 -5.22 16.28 -9.34
N GLU A 47 -5.17 17.40 -10.06
CA GLU A 47 -4.25 17.60 -11.18
C GLU A 47 -2.87 17.97 -10.63
N TYR A 48 -1.84 17.31 -11.13
CA TYR A 48 -0.44 17.53 -10.77
C TYR A 48 0.37 17.91 -11.99
N GLN A 49 1.43 18.66 -11.74
CA GLN A 49 2.48 18.97 -12.70
C GLN A 49 3.82 18.78 -11.98
N ILE A 50 4.72 18.05 -12.61
CA ILE A 50 6.08 17.82 -12.08
C ILE A 50 7.02 18.72 -12.83
N LEU A 51 7.70 19.61 -12.11
CA LEU A 51 8.73 20.48 -12.64
C LEU A 51 10.09 19.97 -12.15
N ILE A 52 10.95 19.61 -13.09
CA ILE A 52 12.32 19.18 -12.78
C ILE A 52 13.26 20.31 -13.19
N HIS A 53 13.90 20.94 -12.21
CA HIS A 53 14.90 21.97 -12.41
C HIS A 53 16.27 21.33 -12.65
N VAL A 54 16.81 21.51 -13.86
CA VAL A 54 18.06 20.90 -14.29
C VAL A 54 19.10 21.99 -14.54
N PRO A 55 20.35 21.84 -14.07
CA PRO A 55 21.43 22.80 -14.37
C PRO A 55 21.61 22.97 -15.88
N ALA A 56 21.90 24.20 -16.32
CA ALA A 56 22.09 24.53 -17.74
C ALA A 56 23.23 23.75 -18.43
N SER A 57 24.08 23.10 -17.65
CA SER A 57 25.17 22.25 -18.13
C SER A 57 24.69 20.87 -18.63
N LEU A 58 23.45 20.45 -18.32
CA LEU A 58 22.91 19.19 -18.76
C LEU A 58 22.27 19.33 -20.15
N THR A 59 22.64 18.45 -21.05
CA THR A 59 22.16 18.42 -22.43
C THR A 59 20.82 17.68 -22.55
N THR A 60 20.12 17.83 -23.69
CA THR A 60 18.85 17.13 -23.96
C THR A 60 18.95 15.61 -23.87
N LEU A 61 20.15 15.03 -24.00
CA LEU A 61 20.40 13.60 -23.87
C LEU A 61 20.19 13.13 -22.40
N ASP A 62 20.52 13.97 -21.44
CA ASP A 62 20.41 13.67 -20.01
C ASP A 62 18.95 13.64 -19.55
N VAL A 63 18.09 14.43 -20.21
CA VAL A 63 16.64 14.43 -19.98
C VAL A 63 16.00 13.10 -20.34
N ALA A 64 16.42 12.47 -21.45
CA ALA A 64 15.93 11.17 -21.87
C ALA A 64 16.33 10.08 -20.86
N ASN A 65 17.55 10.16 -20.32
CA ASN A 65 18.02 9.25 -19.29
C ASN A 65 17.23 9.38 -17.98
N ILE A 66 16.93 10.62 -17.54
CA ILE A 66 16.09 10.87 -16.35
C ILE A 66 14.72 10.22 -16.52
N THR A 67 14.08 10.46 -17.66
CA THR A 67 12.75 9.88 -17.93
C THR A 67 12.80 8.35 -18.01
N ALA A 68 13.85 7.78 -18.61
CA ALA A 68 14.02 6.34 -18.68
C ALA A 68 14.19 5.72 -17.30
N LYS A 69 15.03 6.30 -16.45
CA LYS A 69 15.22 5.87 -15.05
C LYS A 69 13.93 5.98 -14.23
N LEU A 70 13.22 7.09 -14.32
CA LEU A 70 11.91 7.23 -13.64
C LEU A 70 10.92 6.14 -14.06
N ASN A 71 10.90 5.79 -15.33
CA ASN A 71 10.06 4.70 -15.84
C ASN A 71 10.52 3.33 -15.32
N GLU A 72 11.81 3.08 -15.24
CA GLU A 72 12.37 1.85 -14.69
C GLU A 72 11.97 1.67 -13.22
N PHE A 73 12.20 2.67 -12.39
CA PHE A 73 11.79 2.67 -10.98
C PHE A 73 10.29 2.48 -10.81
N TYR A 74 9.48 3.16 -11.64
CA TYR A 74 8.04 2.95 -11.65
C TYR A 74 7.67 1.48 -11.90
N GLN A 75 8.27 0.85 -12.90
CA GLN A 75 7.98 -0.55 -13.22
C GLN A 75 8.37 -1.50 -12.08
N ILE A 76 9.53 -1.26 -11.46
CA ILE A 76 10.00 -2.05 -10.32
C ILE A 76 9.02 -1.93 -9.15
N HIS A 77 8.77 -0.71 -8.67
CA HIS A 77 7.93 -0.48 -7.49
C HIS A 77 6.47 -0.87 -7.70
N THR A 78 5.90 -0.63 -8.89
CA THR A 78 4.52 -1.09 -9.17
C THR A 78 4.40 -2.60 -9.25
N THR A 79 5.44 -3.28 -9.73
CA THR A 79 5.48 -4.75 -9.75
C THR A 79 5.57 -5.31 -8.34
N GLU A 80 6.41 -4.75 -7.49
CA GLU A 80 6.51 -5.10 -6.07
C GLU A 80 5.18 -4.91 -5.34
N LEU A 81 4.55 -3.75 -5.48
CA LEU A 81 3.25 -3.46 -4.87
C LEU A 81 2.14 -4.39 -5.35
N LYS A 82 2.12 -4.75 -6.64
CA LYS A 82 1.16 -5.73 -7.19
C LYS A 82 1.38 -7.12 -6.59
N ASN A 83 2.66 -7.53 -6.45
CA ASN A 83 3.01 -8.80 -5.83
C ASN A 83 2.60 -8.82 -4.35
N GLU A 84 2.85 -7.74 -3.62
CA GLU A 84 2.45 -7.58 -2.21
C GLU A 84 0.93 -7.64 -2.05
N LEU A 85 0.17 -6.95 -2.91
CA LEU A 85 -1.29 -7.04 -2.96
C LEU A 85 -1.79 -8.45 -3.27
N MET A 86 -1.10 -9.19 -4.13
CA MET A 86 -1.45 -10.58 -4.45
C MET A 86 -1.20 -11.52 -3.26
N VAL A 87 -0.07 -11.35 -2.58
CA VAL A 87 0.25 -12.09 -1.35
C VAL A 87 -0.79 -11.81 -0.26
N MET A 88 -1.13 -10.54 -0.03
CA MET A 88 -2.17 -10.16 0.94
C MET A 88 -3.53 -10.75 0.60
N LYS A 89 -3.91 -10.77 -0.68
CA LYS A 89 -5.16 -11.41 -1.12
C LYS A 89 -5.17 -12.89 -0.77
N THR A 90 -4.07 -13.60 -1.00
CA THR A 90 -3.96 -15.02 -0.68
C THR A 90 -4.01 -15.26 0.83
N GLN A 91 -3.31 -14.44 1.62
CA GLN A 91 -3.34 -14.50 3.08
C GLN A 91 -4.74 -14.19 3.64
N SER A 92 -5.45 -13.22 3.06
CA SER A 92 -6.82 -12.89 3.46
C SER A 92 -7.78 -14.05 3.22
N LEU A 93 -7.67 -14.72 2.07
CA LEU A 93 -8.49 -15.89 1.74
C LEU A 93 -8.17 -17.08 2.64
N ASP A 94 -6.90 -17.32 2.94
CA ASP A 94 -6.47 -18.36 3.88
C ASP A 94 -7.00 -18.08 5.30
N ALA A 95 -6.88 -16.86 5.78
CA ALA A 95 -7.42 -16.46 7.07
C ALA A 95 -8.95 -16.60 7.12
N LEU A 96 -9.67 -16.24 6.04
CA LEU A 96 -11.12 -16.39 5.94
C LEU A 96 -11.53 -17.86 5.94
N SER A 97 -10.80 -18.70 5.22
CA SER A 97 -11.07 -20.15 5.15
C SER A 97 -10.96 -20.86 6.50
N LYS A 98 -10.18 -20.31 7.42
CA LYS A 98 -10.03 -20.80 8.81
C LYS A 98 -10.99 -20.10 9.77
N GLY A 99 -11.12 -18.78 9.68
CA GLY A 99 -11.95 -17.97 10.59
C GLY A 99 -13.43 -18.25 10.47
N VAL A 100 -13.96 -18.38 9.24
CA VAL A 100 -15.39 -18.63 9.01
C VAL A 100 -15.86 -19.96 9.59
N PRO A 101 -15.19 -21.11 9.36
CA PRO A 101 -15.60 -22.37 10.00
C PRO A 101 -15.54 -22.33 11.52
N ILE A 102 -14.52 -21.69 12.11
CA ILE A 102 -14.40 -21.52 13.57
C ILE A 102 -15.59 -20.70 14.11
N MET A 103 -15.92 -19.59 13.45
CA MET A 103 -17.07 -18.77 13.84
C MET A 103 -18.38 -19.56 13.76
N ILE A 104 -18.60 -20.30 12.65
CA ILE A 104 -19.80 -21.14 12.48
C ILE A 104 -19.85 -22.21 13.57
N ALA A 105 -18.73 -22.87 13.88
CA ALA A 105 -18.66 -23.87 14.93
C ALA A 105 -18.97 -23.27 16.31
N ALA A 106 -18.43 -22.10 16.63
CA ALA A 106 -18.68 -21.40 17.89
C ALA A 106 -20.17 -21.00 18.03
N LEU A 107 -20.79 -20.48 16.97
CA LEU A 107 -22.20 -20.12 16.97
C LEU A 107 -23.12 -21.37 17.05
N SER A 108 -22.76 -22.43 16.34
CA SER A 108 -23.51 -23.70 16.40
C SER A 108 -23.45 -24.32 17.79
N LEU A 109 -22.29 -24.31 18.42
CA LEU A 109 -22.10 -24.81 19.78
C LEU A 109 -22.90 -23.97 20.80
N ASN A 110 -22.92 -22.66 20.63
CA ASN A 110 -23.69 -21.74 21.44
C ASN A 110 -25.20 -22.08 21.36
N TYR A 111 -25.71 -22.33 20.15
CA TYR A 111 -27.10 -22.75 19.94
C TYR A 111 -27.42 -24.09 20.61
N ILE A 112 -26.52 -25.08 20.49
CA ILE A 112 -26.71 -26.42 21.11
C ILE A 112 -26.72 -26.32 22.65
N ILE A 113 -25.85 -25.50 23.23
CA ILE A 113 -25.80 -25.26 24.68
C ILE A 113 -27.12 -24.67 25.16
N GLU A 114 -27.65 -23.69 24.44
CA GLU A 114 -28.94 -23.07 24.76
C GLU A 114 -30.08 -24.08 24.76
N ASP A 115 -30.16 -24.89 23.69
CA ASP A 115 -31.21 -25.90 23.54
C ASP A 115 -31.14 -27.00 24.64
N ARG A 116 -29.93 -27.41 25.03
CA ARG A 116 -29.72 -28.52 25.98
C ARG A 116 -29.83 -28.16 27.45
N LEU A 117 -29.51 -26.91 27.78
CA LEU A 117 -29.45 -26.46 29.18
C LEU A 117 -30.69 -25.68 29.61
N GLN A 118 -31.69 -25.49 28.76
CA GLN A 118 -32.97 -24.87 29.11
C GLN A 118 -33.67 -25.68 30.22
N GLY A 119 -33.89 -25.05 31.37
CA GLY A 119 -34.59 -25.65 32.50
C GLY A 119 -33.73 -26.08 33.69
N HIS A 120 -32.43 -25.86 33.69
CA HIS A 120 -31.53 -26.16 34.80
C HIS A 120 -31.08 -24.87 35.50
N ASP A 121 -31.83 -24.42 36.50
CA ASP A 121 -31.52 -23.13 37.17
C ASP A 121 -30.17 -23.09 37.88
N ASP A 122 -29.67 -24.23 38.35
CA ASP A 122 -28.43 -24.35 39.11
C ASP A 122 -27.17 -24.05 38.29
N ILE A 123 -27.23 -24.14 36.97
CA ILE A 123 -26.07 -23.94 36.08
C ILE A 123 -26.19 -22.72 35.17
N ARG A 124 -27.23 -21.90 35.36
CA ARG A 124 -27.48 -20.70 34.51
C ARG A 124 -26.30 -19.74 34.45
N TYR A 125 -25.57 -19.55 35.53
CA TYR A 125 -24.41 -18.67 35.55
C TYR A 125 -23.23 -19.22 34.72
N PHE A 126 -22.98 -20.53 34.82
CA PHE A 126 -21.97 -21.22 34.03
C PHE A 126 -22.33 -21.22 32.54
N GLU A 127 -23.58 -21.51 32.21
CA GLU A 127 -24.13 -21.43 30.86
C GLU A 127 -23.88 -20.03 30.23
N PHE A 128 -24.21 -18.99 30.98
CA PHE A 128 -23.99 -17.61 30.54
C PHE A 128 -22.51 -17.35 30.21
N ILE A 129 -21.58 -17.72 31.09
CA ILE A 129 -20.15 -17.53 30.87
C ILE A 129 -19.69 -18.28 29.62
N VAL A 130 -20.09 -19.52 29.43
CA VAL A 130 -19.70 -20.34 28.27
C VAL A 130 -20.23 -19.73 26.97
N LYS A 131 -21.50 -19.32 26.94
CA LYS A 131 -22.12 -18.65 25.79
C LYS A 131 -21.38 -17.38 25.39
N GLU A 132 -21.12 -16.48 26.34
CA GLU A 132 -20.39 -15.25 26.09
C GLU A 132 -18.96 -15.53 25.61
N SER A 133 -18.28 -16.51 26.20
CA SER A 133 -16.95 -16.92 25.78
C SER A 133 -16.91 -17.44 24.36
N MET A 134 -17.89 -18.26 23.95
CA MET A 134 -18.02 -18.77 22.59
C MET A 134 -18.30 -17.65 21.58
N TYR A 135 -19.13 -16.69 21.98
CA TYR A 135 -19.42 -15.51 21.14
C TYR A 135 -18.16 -14.69 20.87
N ILE A 136 -17.39 -14.41 21.94
CA ILE A 136 -16.12 -13.68 21.85
C ILE A 136 -15.12 -14.48 21.00
N PHE A 137 -14.99 -15.78 21.21
CA PHE A 137 -14.10 -16.64 20.45
C PHE A 137 -14.42 -16.66 18.96
N GLY A 138 -15.70 -16.80 18.60
CA GLY A 138 -16.16 -16.69 17.21
C GLY A 138 -15.82 -15.35 16.58
N TRP A 139 -16.04 -14.27 17.31
CA TRP A 139 -15.74 -12.91 16.86
C TRP A 139 -14.23 -12.66 16.66
N VAL A 140 -13.39 -13.12 17.61
CA VAL A 140 -11.94 -13.00 17.52
C VAL A 140 -11.37 -13.77 16.32
N SER A 141 -11.99 -14.92 15.97
CA SER A 141 -11.53 -15.70 14.79
C SER A 141 -11.67 -14.95 13.47
N MET A 142 -12.57 -13.96 13.40
CA MET A 142 -12.81 -13.12 12.22
C MET A 142 -11.94 -11.87 12.20
N TRP A 143 -11.22 -11.55 13.30
CA TRP A 143 -10.46 -10.30 13.38
C TRP A 143 -9.36 -10.21 12.33
N LYS A 144 -8.56 -11.27 12.19
CA LYS A 144 -7.44 -11.29 11.22
C LYS A 144 -7.89 -11.18 9.76
N PRO A 145 -8.91 -11.89 9.28
CA PRO A 145 -9.48 -11.67 7.95
C PRO A 145 -9.94 -10.22 7.71
N ILE A 146 -10.62 -9.64 8.69
CA ILE A 146 -11.14 -8.27 8.60
C ILE A 146 -9.98 -7.25 8.54
N GLU A 147 -8.97 -7.42 9.38
CA GLU A 147 -7.77 -6.57 9.40
C GLU A 147 -7.09 -6.55 8.03
N LEU A 148 -6.78 -7.72 7.46
CA LEU A 148 -6.12 -7.86 6.16
C LEU A 148 -6.94 -7.26 5.02
N LEU A 149 -8.27 -7.40 5.05
CA LEU A 149 -9.13 -6.91 3.97
C LEU A 149 -9.36 -5.39 4.03
N LEU A 150 -9.51 -4.83 5.23
CA LEU A 150 -9.92 -3.43 5.41
C LEU A 150 -8.71 -2.51 5.64
N TYR A 151 -7.78 -2.90 6.50
CA TYR A 151 -6.71 -2.00 6.95
C TYR A 151 -5.42 -2.17 6.13
N ASP A 152 -4.97 -3.40 5.90
CA ASP A 152 -3.68 -3.64 5.27
C ASP A 152 -3.72 -3.42 3.74
N ARG A 153 -4.80 -3.80 3.09
CA ARG A 153 -4.95 -3.67 1.64
C ARG A 153 -5.19 -2.24 1.16
N TRP A 154 -5.86 -1.42 1.96
CA TRP A 154 -6.28 -0.08 1.54
C TRP A 154 -5.11 0.88 1.29
N PRO A 155 -4.10 1.01 2.19
CA PRO A 155 -2.95 1.87 1.93
C PRO A 155 -2.14 1.45 0.71
N LEU A 156 -1.96 0.15 0.47
CA LEU A 156 -1.25 -0.34 -0.72
C LEU A 156 -1.97 0.00 -2.02
N ASN A 157 -3.28 -0.20 -2.07
CA ASN A 157 -4.08 0.21 -3.23
C ASN A 157 -4.01 1.73 -3.47
N ARG A 158 -3.94 2.52 -2.40
CA ARG A 158 -3.81 3.96 -2.49
C ARG A 158 -2.42 4.34 -3.03
N LYS A 159 -1.38 3.68 -2.55
CA LYS A 159 0.00 3.87 -3.04
C LYS A 159 0.11 3.48 -4.52
N LEU A 160 -0.44 2.35 -4.93
CA LEU A 160 -0.44 1.92 -6.33
C LEU A 160 -1.12 2.94 -7.26
N LYS A 161 -2.30 3.45 -6.87
CA LYS A 161 -2.98 4.52 -7.63
C LYS A 161 -2.16 5.80 -7.73
N SER A 162 -1.32 6.09 -6.75
CA SER A 162 -0.45 7.25 -6.79
C SER A 162 0.70 7.07 -7.77
N TYR A 163 1.26 5.86 -7.88
CA TYR A 163 2.23 5.52 -8.93
C TYR A 163 1.61 5.61 -10.33
N ASP A 164 0.41 5.07 -10.53
CA ASP A 164 -0.30 5.18 -11.81
C ASP A 164 -0.56 6.65 -12.17
N LYS A 165 -0.89 7.48 -11.19
CA LYS A 165 -1.09 8.92 -11.40
C LYS A 165 0.22 9.64 -11.73
N MET A 166 1.32 9.29 -11.09
CA MET A 166 2.64 9.88 -11.32
C MET A 166 3.04 9.74 -12.80
N ILE A 167 2.88 8.55 -13.38
CA ILE A 167 3.28 8.30 -14.77
C ILE A 167 2.41 9.04 -15.79
N LEU A 168 1.16 9.32 -15.43
CA LEU A 168 0.23 10.09 -16.26
C LEU A 168 0.40 11.60 -16.09
N THR A 169 1.22 12.03 -15.13
CA THR A 169 1.44 13.44 -14.84
C THR A 169 2.48 14.01 -15.81
N PRO A 170 2.19 15.15 -16.48
CA PRO A 170 3.16 15.77 -17.38
C PRO A 170 4.39 16.24 -16.60
N ILE A 171 5.55 15.80 -17.07
CA ILE A 171 6.86 16.22 -16.55
C ILE A 171 7.38 17.34 -17.44
N GLN A 172 7.69 18.48 -16.85
CA GLN A 172 8.37 19.58 -17.52
C GLN A 172 9.74 19.76 -16.92
N ILE A 173 10.73 19.91 -17.79
CA ILE A 173 12.11 20.15 -17.40
C ILE A 173 12.42 21.60 -17.68
N LEU A 174 12.86 22.30 -16.65
CA LEU A 174 13.24 23.71 -16.72
C LEU A 174 14.73 23.84 -16.50
N PRO A 175 15.46 24.51 -17.40
CA PRO A 175 16.84 24.88 -17.15
C PRO A 175 16.89 25.90 -16.00
N SER A 176 17.68 25.61 -14.98
CA SER A 176 17.93 26.50 -13.84
C SER A 176 19.21 27.29 -14.00
#